data_591a0271bf8ac7aa890fe03730da61a6
#
_entry.id   591a0271bf8ac7aa890fe03730da61a6
#
_cell.length_a   1.000
_cell.length_b   1.000
_cell.length_c   1.000
_cell.angle_alpha   90.00
_cell.angle_beta   90.00
_cell.angle_gamma   90.00
#
_symmetry.space_group_name_H-M   'P 1'
#
loop_
_entity.id
_entity.type
_entity.pdbx_description
1 polymer ?
#
loop_
_entity_poly.entity_id
_entity_poly.type
_entity_poly.pdbx_seq_one_letter_code
_entity_poly.pdbx_strand_id
1 'polypeptide(L)'
;MQALQANGAVVAMTGDGVNDAPALKRADVGVAMGRKGTEAAREAAEMVLADDNFASIDAAVEEGRTVYDNLKKSIVFVLPTNGGEAMVIVAAILLGLTLPITPVQILWVNMVTAITLSMALAFEAPEADVMQRPPRAADEPLLNRFLLWRILFVSGLMVAGSLGFFLWEQARGASLEAARTVAVNALVVGEIFYLFNCRFLLASSVNLRSFSGSRPVLIAILAVAALQALFTYAPAFQRLFGTVSLDAAVWWRILMFGALLFGAVEIEKAVFRKWRE
;
A
#
# COMPACT_ATOMS: atom_id res chain seq x y z
N MET A 1 1.19 -5.66 37.36
CA MET A 1 1.45 -6.15 36.00
C MET A 1 0.67 -7.42 35.69
N GLN A 2 0.94 -8.58 36.33
CA GLN A 2 0.25 -9.86 36.06
C GLN A 2 -1.28 -9.78 36.08
N ALA A 3 -1.86 -9.03 37.03
CA ALA A 3 -3.31 -8.85 37.11
C ALA A 3 -3.88 -8.07 35.91
N LEU A 4 -3.13 -7.12 35.36
CA LEU A 4 -3.53 -6.39 34.13
C LEU A 4 -3.44 -7.28 32.90
N GLN A 5 -2.35 -8.06 32.77
CA GLN A 5 -2.17 -9.04 31.70
C GLN A 5 -3.24 -10.14 31.74
N ALA A 6 -3.58 -10.63 32.94
CA ALA A 6 -4.65 -11.62 33.13
C ALA A 6 -6.03 -11.10 32.70
N ASN A 7 -6.23 -9.78 32.70
CA ASN A 7 -7.43 -9.11 32.20
C ASN A 7 -7.36 -8.78 30.71
N GLY A 8 -6.32 -9.27 29.99
CA GLY A 8 -6.15 -9.06 28.57
C GLY A 8 -5.51 -7.72 28.17
N ALA A 9 -4.97 -6.95 29.15
CA ALA A 9 -4.27 -5.72 28.84
C ALA A 9 -2.85 -5.99 28.33
N VAL A 10 -2.41 -5.26 27.32
CA VAL A 10 -1.00 -5.17 26.91
C VAL A 10 -0.32 -4.17 27.84
N VAL A 11 0.72 -4.63 28.55
CA VAL A 11 1.34 -3.86 29.66
C VAL A 11 2.75 -3.46 29.27
N ALA A 12 3.01 -2.15 29.22
CA ALA A 12 4.37 -1.62 29.20
C ALA A 12 4.87 -1.38 30.65
N MET A 13 6.13 -1.71 30.91
CA MET A 13 6.79 -1.50 32.20
C MET A 13 8.06 -0.69 31.99
N THR A 14 8.25 0.35 32.79
CA THR A 14 9.51 1.11 32.83
C THR A 14 10.27 0.82 34.11
N GLY A 15 11.60 0.70 34.04
CA GLY A 15 12.46 0.47 35.19
C GLY A 15 13.91 0.83 34.93
N ASP A 16 14.69 1.02 36.00
CA ASP A 16 16.10 1.38 35.91
C ASP A 16 17.00 0.49 36.78
N GLY A 17 16.41 -0.25 37.73
CA GLY A 17 17.14 -1.05 38.73
C GLY A 17 17.24 -2.54 38.42
N VAL A 18 18.17 -3.21 39.11
CA VAL A 18 18.29 -4.68 39.08
C VAL A 18 17.00 -5.35 39.56
N ASN A 19 16.29 -4.73 40.50
CA ASN A 19 15.04 -5.27 41.03
C ASN A 19 13.90 -5.22 40.01
N ASP A 20 14.00 -4.36 38.99
CA ASP A 20 13.00 -4.17 37.95
C ASP A 20 13.17 -5.20 36.84
N ALA A 21 14.37 -5.79 36.67
CA ALA A 21 14.69 -6.69 35.57
C ALA A 21 13.69 -7.85 35.38
N PRO A 22 13.23 -8.56 36.46
CA PRO A 22 12.20 -9.59 36.28
C PRO A 22 10.85 -9.06 35.82
N ALA A 23 10.49 -7.83 36.19
CA ALA A 23 9.25 -7.18 35.79
C ALA A 23 9.34 -6.65 34.34
N LEU A 24 10.48 -6.07 33.96
CA LEU A 24 10.79 -5.63 32.60
C LEU A 24 10.69 -6.81 31.62
N LYS A 25 11.35 -7.93 31.95
CA LYS A 25 11.34 -9.14 31.12
C LYS A 25 9.95 -9.79 30.99
N ARG A 26 9.07 -9.59 31.98
CA ARG A 26 7.72 -10.17 31.98
C ARG A 26 6.67 -9.26 31.34
N ALA A 27 6.94 -7.99 31.20
CA ALA A 27 6.05 -7.04 30.53
C ALA A 27 5.87 -7.45 29.06
N ASP A 28 4.78 -6.98 28.44
CA ASP A 28 4.61 -7.12 26.99
C ASP A 28 5.56 -6.18 26.25
N VAL A 29 5.94 -5.06 26.88
CA VAL A 29 7.00 -4.14 26.43
C VAL A 29 7.77 -3.66 27.65
N GLY A 30 8.98 -4.16 27.88
CA GLY A 30 9.90 -3.66 28.91
C GLY A 30 10.71 -2.48 28.37
N VAL A 31 10.77 -1.37 29.13
CA VAL A 31 11.51 -0.17 28.75
C VAL A 31 12.49 0.20 29.87
N ALA A 32 13.79 0.09 29.59
CA ALA A 32 14.83 0.47 30.55
C ALA A 32 15.38 1.88 30.31
N MET A 33 15.84 2.54 31.38
CA MET A 33 16.58 3.80 31.25
C MET A 33 18.00 3.52 30.72
N GLY A 34 18.46 4.34 29.77
CA GLY A 34 19.73 4.14 29.11
C GLY A 34 20.91 4.65 29.90
N ARG A 35 20.80 5.83 30.49
CA ARG A 35 21.88 6.49 31.27
C ARG A 35 21.87 6.07 32.74
N LYS A 36 20.69 6.05 33.36
CA LYS A 36 20.51 5.70 34.79
C LYS A 36 20.29 4.20 35.00
N GLY A 37 19.85 3.50 33.95
CA GLY A 37 19.55 2.07 34.05
C GLY A 37 20.78 1.21 34.29
N THR A 38 20.62 0.20 35.16
CA THR A 38 21.63 -0.85 35.35
C THR A 38 21.75 -1.73 34.14
N GLU A 39 22.89 -2.42 33.98
CA GLU A 39 23.11 -3.40 32.92
C GLU A 39 21.99 -4.46 32.90
N ALA A 40 21.66 -5.00 34.08
CA ALA A 40 20.60 -5.99 34.23
C ALA A 40 19.22 -5.50 33.77
N ALA A 41 18.88 -4.22 34.03
CA ALA A 41 17.64 -3.63 33.54
C ALA A 41 17.65 -3.49 32.01
N ARG A 42 18.75 -3.01 31.42
CA ARG A 42 18.91 -2.85 29.97
C ARG A 42 18.87 -4.19 29.22
N GLU A 43 19.51 -5.23 29.76
CA GLU A 43 19.48 -6.58 29.17
C GLU A 43 18.10 -7.26 29.28
N ALA A 44 17.31 -6.91 30.29
CA ALA A 44 15.98 -7.47 30.50
C ALA A 44 14.88 -6.81 29.67
N ALA A 45 15.11 -5.59 29.17
CA ALA A 45 14.12 -4.79 28.48
C ALA A 45 14.20 -4.98 26.94
N GLU A 46 13.05 -4.89 26.24
CA GLU A 46 12.99 -4.84 24.77
C GLU A 46 13.39 -3.47 24.20
N MET A 47 13.22 -2.41 25.00
CA MET A 47 13.53 -1.03 24.60
C MET A 47 14.43 -0.35 25.62
N VAL A 48 15.34 0.50 25.17
CA VAL A 48 16.21 1.31 26.02
C VAL A 48 16.06 2.78 25.63
N LEU A 49 15.68 3.62 26.62
CA LEU A 49 15.60 5.08 26.44
C LEU A 49 16.98 5.71 26.56
N ALA A 50 17.63 5.98 25.45
CA ALA A 50 19.00 6.50 25.42
C ALA A 50 19.16 7.88 26.13
N ASP A 51 18.10 8.66 26.21
CA ASP A 51 18.05 9.99 26.82
C ASP A 51 17.42 10.02 28.21
N ASP A 52 16.90 8.90 28.70
CA ASP A 52 16.13 8.77 29.96
C ASP A 52 14.89 9.67 30.02
N ASN A 53 14.32 10.01 28.85
CA ASN A 53 13.20 10.92 28.75
C ASN A 53 11.89 10.17 28.43
N PHE A 54 10.91 10.25 29.31
CA PHE A 54 9.59 9.63 29.10
C PHE A 54 8.85 10.17 27.86
N ALA A 55 9.12 11.42 27.43
CA ALA A 55 8.55 11.94 26.20
C ALA A 55 8.98 11.15 24.96
N SER A 56 10.12 10.46 25.01
CA SER A 56 10.59 9.57 23.94
C SER A 56 9.74 8.30 23.82
N ILE A 57 9.03 7.90 24.89
CA ILE A 57 8.04 6.80 24.82
C ILE A 57 6.82 7.25 24.01
N ASP A 58 6.34 8.47 24.23
CA ASP A 58 5.21 9.02 23.48
C ASP A 58 5.54 9.10 21.98
N ALA A 59 6.73 9.62 21.65
CA ALA A 59 7.22 9.64 20.27
C ALA A 59 7.36 8.21 19.67
N ALA A 60 7.83 7.24 20.46
CA ALA A 60 7.92 5.85 20.01
C ALA A 60 6.53 5.22 19.76
N VAL A 61 5.53 5.56 20.55
CA VAL A 61 4.14 5.12 20.35
C VAL A 61 3.57 5.75 19.07
N GLU A 62 3.79 7.05 18.86
CA GLU A 62 3.36 7.75 17.63
C GLU A 62 3.98 7.10 16.37
N GLU A 63 5.30 6.89 16.41
CA GLU A 63 6.02 6.27 15.29
C GLU A 63 5.55 4.82 15.06
N GLY A 64 5.39 4.02 16.12
CA GLY A 64 4.90 2.66 16.02
C GLY A 64 3.50 2.56 15.41
N ARG A 65 2.60 3.47 15.77
CA ARG A 65 1.26 3.58 15.18
C ARG A 65 1.34 4.00 13.72
N THR A 66 2.22 4.93 13.40
CA THR A 66 2.46 5.40 12.02
C THR A 66 2.99 4.29 11.13
N VAL A 67 3.99 3.54 11.59
CA VAL A 67 4.55 2.38 10.87
C VAL A 67 3.48 1.33 10.62
N TYR A 68 2.65 1.03 11.63
CA TYR A 68 1.55 0.08 11.47
C TYR A 68 0.53 0.54 10.43
N ASP A 69 0.11 1.81 10.48
CA ASP A 69 -0.81 2.39 9.50
C ASP A 69 -0.21 2.34 8.08
N ASN A 70 1.06 2.66 7.93
CA ASN A 70 1.76 2.64 6.66
C ASN A 70 1.92 1.22 6.10
N LEU A 71 2.22 0.22 6.96
CA LEU A 71 2.17 -1.19 6.58
C LEU A 71 0.79 -1.61 6.09
N LYS A 72 -0.26 -1.21 6.79
CA LYS A 72 -1.64 -1.49 6.38
C LYS A 72 -1.99 -0.83 5.04
N LYS A 73 -1.57 0.42 4.81
CA LYS A 73 -1.72 1.10 3.51
C LYS A 73 -0.99 0.35 2.38
N SER A 74 0.23 -0.11 2.63
CA SER A 74 1.00 -0.91 1.66
C SER A 74 0.32 -2.24 1.34
N ILE A 75 -0.21 -2.95 2.34
CA ILE A 75 -0.96 -4.20 2.14
C ILE A 75 -2.25 -3.95 1.33
N VAL A 76 -2.99 -2.87 1.67
CA VAL A 76 -4.21 -2.46 0.95
C VAL A 76 -3.90 -2.08 -0.50
N PHE A 77 -2.70 -1.63 -0.79
CA PHE A 77 -2.23 -1.35 -2.16
C PHE A 77 -1.81 -2.63 -2.88
N VAL A 78 -0.87 -3.38 -2.32
CA VAL A 78 -0.21 -4.52 -2.98
C VAL A 78 -1.18 -5.68 -3.25
N LEU A 79 -2.04 -6.04 -2.31
CA LEU A 79 -2.91 -7.19 -2.48
C LEU A 79 -3.95 -7.03 -3.62
N PRO A 80 -4.66 -5.87 -3.75
CA PRO A 80 -5.57 -5.68 -4.87
C PRO A 80 -4.89 -5.53 -6.22
N THR A 81 -3.72 -4.89 -6.29
CA THR A 81 -2.98 -4.70 -7.56
C THR A 81 -2.46 -6.02 -8.08
N ASN A 82 -1.72 -6.78 -7.25
CA ASN A 82 -1.25 -8.12 -7.63
C ASN A 82 -2.42 -9.09 -7.89
N GLY A 83 -3.52 -8.96 -7.12
CA GLY A 83 -4.76 -9.69 -7.36
C GLY A 83 -5.34 -9.38 -8.73
N GLY A 84 -5.37 -8.11 -9.12
CA GLY A 84 -5.80 -7.65 -10.44
C GLY A 84 -4.94 -8.24 -11.55
N GLU A 85 -3.61 -8.17 -11.45
CA GLU A 85 -2.68 -8.74 -12.42
C GLU A 85 -2.90 -10.26 -12.60
N ALA A 86 -2.96 -11.00 -11.50
CA ALA A 86 -3.20 -12.43 -11.53
C ALA A 86 -4.57 -12.77 -12.15
N MET A 87 -5.62 -12.03 -11.77
CA MET A 87 -6.98 -12.26 -12.25
C MET A 87 -7.14 -11.92 -13.75
N VAL A 88 -6.40 -10.94 -14.29
CA VAL A 88 -6.37 -10.67 -15.75
C VAL A 88 -5.93 -11.92 -16.52
N ILE A 89 -4.90 -12.61 -16.05
CA ILE A 89 -4.40 -13.84 -16.67
C ILE A 89 -5.40 -14.98 -16.52
N VAL A 90 -5.89 -15.19 -15.29
CA VAL A 90 -6.87 -16.25 -15.00
C VAL A 90 -8.13 -16.04 -15.83
N ALA A 91 -8.65 -14.83 -15.93
CA ALA A 91 -9.81 -14.51 -16.74
C ALA A 91 -9.56 -14.78 -18.23
N ALA A 92 -8.39 -14.39 -18.77
CA ALA A 92 -8.04 -14.65 -20.14
C ALA A 92 -7.99 -16.16 -20.45
N ILE A 93 -7.39 -16.96 -19.55
CA ILE A 93 -7.31 -18.43 -19.71
C ILE A 93 -8.71 -19.05 -19.66
N LEU A 94 -9.53 -18.70 -18.68
CA LEU A 94 -10.89 -19.23 -18.50
C LEU A 94 -11.81 -18.89 -19.70
N LEU A 95 -11.60 -17.73 -20.31
CA LEU A 95 -12.35 -17.27 -21.48
C LEU A 95 -11.75 -17.75 -22.80
N GLY A 96 -10.65 -18.52 -22.79
CA GLY A 96 -9.97 -18.99 -24.01
C GLY A 96 -9.36 -17.86 -24.86
N LEU A 97 -9.01 -16.74 -24.24
CA LEU A 97 -8.46 -15.57 -24.92
C LEU A 97 -6.93 -15.65 -25.01
N THR A 98 -6.37 -14.94 -25.98
CA THR A 98 -4.93 -14.66 -25.99
C THR A 98 -4.56 -13.84 -24.76
N LEU A 99 -3.44 -14.17 -24.10
CA LEU A 99 -2.99 -13.47 -22.91
C LEU A 99 -2.80 -11.97 -23.18
N PRO A 100 -3.50 -11.10 -22.44
CA PRO A 100 -3.43 -9.65 -22.60
C PRO A 100 -2.11 -9.05 -22.07
N ILE A 101 -1.40 -9.81 -21.25
CA ILE A 101 -0.12 -9.43 -20.66
C ILE A 101 0.82 -10.63 -20.75
N THR A 102 2.06 -10.43 -21.20
CA THR A 102 3.07 -11.50 -21.25
C THR A 102 3.75 -11.67 -19.89
N PRO A 103 4.34 -12.85 -19.58
CA PRO A 103 5.06 -13.05 -18.32
C PRO A 103 6.18 -12.02 -18.07
N VAL A 104 6.90 -11.61 -19.14
CA VAL A 104 7.97 -10.60 -19.03
C VAL A 104 7.40 -9.21 -18.71
N GLN A 105 6.25 -8.86 -19.26
CA GLN A 105 5.55 -7.61 -18.95
C GLN A 105 5.03 -7.59 -17.52
N ILE A 106 4.54 -8.74 -16.99
CA ILE A 106 4.14 -8.84 -15.56
C ILE A 106 5.33 -8.65 -14.63
N LEU A 107 6.46 -9.29 -14.92
CA LEU A 107 7.69 -9.08 -14.15
C LEU A 107 8.11 -7.60 -14.16
N TRP A 108 7.98 -6.92 -15.29
CA TRP A 108 8.24 -5.50 -15.39
C TRP A 108 7.31 -4.68 -14.50
N VAL A 109 6.00 -4.89 -14.59
CA VAL A 109 5.00 -4.17 -13.78
C VAL A 109 5.31 -4.38 -12.30
N ASN A 110 5.41 -5.62 -11.83
CA ASN A 110 5.70 -5.92 -10.42
C ASN A 110 7.01 -5.29 -9.92
N MET A 111 8.07 -5.31 -10.73
CA MET A 111 9.35 -4.69 -10.36
C MET A 111 9.23 -3.16 -10.28
N VAL A 112 8.52 -2.54 -11.20
CA VAL A 112 8.42 -1.08 -11.29
C VAL A 112 7.38 -0.52 -10.34
N THR A 113 6.18 -1.08 -10.30
CA THR A 113 5.06 -0.51 -9.54
C THR A 113 5.00 -1.04 -8.12
N ALA A 114 5.00 -2.36 -7.91
CA ALA A 114 4.84 -2.93 -6.58
C ALA A 114 5.95 -2.49 -5.63
N ILE A 115 7.21 -2.47 -6.08
CA ILE A 115 8.32 -2.01 -5.24
C ILE A 115 8.25 -0.49 -5.04
N THR A 116 8.16 0.29 -6.12
CA THR A 116 8.29 1.75 -6.05
C THR A 116 7.11 2.41 -5.37
N LEU A 117 5.88 2.02 -5.73
CA LEU A 117 4.66 2.64 -5.21
C LEU A 117 4.34 2.17 -3.77
N SER A 118 4.54 0.88 -3.45
CA SER A 118 4.29 0.40 -2.09
C SER A 118 5.31 0.95 -1.09
N MET A 119 6.59 1.06 -1.49
CA MET A 119 7.60 1.71 -0.63
C MET A 119 7.27 3.18 -0.36
N ALA A 120 6.69 3.90 -1.30
CA ALA A 120 6.29 5.29 -1.08
C ALA A 120 5.26 5.42 0.06
N LEU A 121 4.36 4.45 0.21
CA LEU A 121 3.39 4.41 1.31
C LEU A 121 4.04 4.11 2.67
N ALA A 122 5.17 3.41 2.71
CA ALA A 122 5.90 3.15 3.94
C ALA A 122 6.50 4.42 4.57
N PHE A 123 6.69 5.48 3.79
CA PHE A 123 7.23 6.77 4.22
C PHE A 123 6.17 7.88 4.32
N GLU A 124 4.89 7.52 4.40
CA GLU A 124 3.82 8.49 4.66
C GLU A 124 3.94 9.06 6.07
N ALA A 125 3.68 10.36 6.20
CA ALA A 125 3.63 11.03 7.49
C ALA A 125 2.47 10.52 8.36
N PRO A 126 2.56 10.64 9.71
CA PRO A 126 1.49 10.28 10.61
C PRO A 126 0.17 10.99 10.26
N GLU A 127 -0.95 10.30 10.41
CA GLU A 127 -2.27 10.91 10.30
C GLU A 127 -2.52 11.80 11.53
N ALA A 128 -3.22 12.92 11.36
CA ALA A 128 -3.41 13.94 12.40
C ALA A 128 -4.10 13.41 13.66
N ASP A 129 -4.82 12.30 13.57
CA ASP A 129 -5.56 11.68 14.65
C ASP A 129 -4.86 10.45 15.26
N VAL A 130 -3.63 10.12 14.81
CA VAL A 130 -2.93 8.87 15.17
C VAL A 130 -2.83 8.65 16.67
N MET A 131 -2.57 9.70 17.45
CA MET A 131 -2.49 9.65 18.92
C MET A 131 -3.85 9.79 19.62
N GLN A 132 -4.89 10.22 18.92
CA GLN A 132 -6.25 10.35 19.46
C GLN A 132 -7.05 9.05 19.38
N ARG A 133 -6.60 8.10 18.59
CA ARG A 133 -7.25 6.80 18.43
C ARG A 133 -7.05 5.92 19.67
N PRO A 134 -8.05 5.13 20.08
CA PRO A 134 -7.87 4.15 21.16
C PRO A 134 -6.80 3.13 20.77
N PRO A 135 -6.18 2.45 21.76
CA PRO A 135 -5.29 1.34 21.51
C PRO A 135 -5.97 0.25 20.65
N ARG A 136 -5.23 -0.32 19.73
CA ARG A 136 -5.70 -1.44 18.89
C ARG A 136 -5.83 -2.71 19.74
N ALA A 137 -6.84 -3.53 19.47
CA ALA A 137 -6.91 -4.86 20.07
C ALA A 137 -5.73 -5.73 19.59
N ALA A 138 -5.13 -6.50 20.50
CA ALA A 138 -3.95 -7.31 20.20
C ALA A 138 -4.22 -8.39 19.16
N ASP A 139 -5.45 -8.88 19.07
CA ASP A 139 -5.94 -9.91 18.17
C ASP A 139 -6.62 -9.36 16.90
N GLU A 140 -6.57 -8.04 16.67
CA GLU A 140 -7.17 -7.46 15.46
C GLU A 140 -6.47 -8.00 14.19
N PRO A 141 -7.20 -8.71 13.31
CA PRO A 141 -6.60 -9.26 12.11
C PRO A 141 -6.22 -8.15 11.13
N LEU A 142 -5.05 -8.28 10.49
CA LEU A 142 -4.64 -7.39 9.40
C LEU A 142 -5.62 -7.42 8.23
N LEU A 143 -6.12 -8.61 7.89
CA LEU A 143 -7.10 -8.84 6.83
C LEU A 143 -8.49 -8.99 7.45
N ASN A 144 -9.22 -7.90 7.52
CA ASN A 144 -10.63 -7.91 7.92
C ASN A 144 -11.56 -8.04 6.70
N ARG A 145 -12.87 -8.23 6.96
CA ARG A 145 -13.88 -8.40 5.88
C ARG A 145 -13.94 -7.20 4.92
N PHE A 146 -13.72 -6.00 5.42
CA PHE A 146 -13.66 -4.81 4.59
C PHE A 146 -12.47 -4.86 3.63
N LEU A 147 -11.31 -5.28 4.11
CA LEU A 147 -10.11 -5.39 3.28
C LEU A 147 -10.25 -6.48 2.21
N LEU A 148 -10.85 -7.63 2.56
CA LEU A 148 -11.16 -8.68 1.57
C LEU A 148 -12.10 -8.16 0.47
N TRP A 149 -13.15 -7.42 0.86
CA TRP A 149 -14.02 -6.76 -0.10
C TRP A 149 -13.24 -5.80 -1.01
N ARG A 150 -12.42 -4.94 -0.43
CA ARG A 150 -11.59 -3.97 -1.17
C ARG A 150 -10.66 -4.67 -2.16
N ILE A 151 -10.04 -5.78 -1.77
CA ILE A 151 -9.17 -6.58 -2.65
C ILE A 151 -9.97 -7.04 -3.86
N LEU A 152 -11.12 -7.67 -3.66
CA LEU A 152 -11.95 -8.18 -4.76
C LEU A 152 -12.48 -7.05 -5.65
N PHE A 153 -12.96 -5.97 -5.05
CA PHE A 153 -13.53 -4.82 -5.76
C PHE A 153 -12.49 -4.14 -6.66
N VAL A 154 -11.32 -3.81 -6.10
CA VAL A 154 -10.26 -3.11 -6.87
C VAL A 154 -9.62 -4.05 -7.89
N SER A 155 -9.35 -5.32 -7.55
CA SER A 155 -8.88 -6.31 -8.53
C SER A 155 -9.87 -6.46 -9.68
N GLY A 156 -11.17 -6.50 -9.41
CA GLY A 156 -12.21 -6.52 -10.43
C GLY A 156 -12.18 -5.29 -11.35
N LEU A 157 -11.98 -4.09 -10.79
CA LEU A 157 -11.82 -2.87 -11.59
C LEU A 157 -10.56 -2.90 -12.46
N MET A 158 -9.43 -3.40 -11.92
CA MET A 158 -8.18 -3.57 -12.67
C MET A 158 -8.35 -4.55 -13.84
N VAL A 159 -9.02 -5.70 -13.58
CA VAL A 159 -9.34 -6.68 -14.63
C VAL A 159 -10.23 -6.04 -15.71
N ALA A 160 -11.30 -5.36 -15.30
CA ALA A 160 -12.22 -4.72 -16.23
C ALA A 160 -11.50 -3.68 -17.12
N GLY A 161 -10.58 -2.90 -16.54
CA GLY A 161 -9.76 -1.94 -17.27
C GLY A 161 -8.78 -2.62 -18.21
N SER A 162 -7.87 -3.43 -17.69
CA SER A 162 -6.79 -4.04 -18.49
C SER A 162 -7.34 -4.96 -19.58
N LEU A 163 -8.19 -5.93 -19.21
CA LEU A 163 -8.79 -6.84 -20.16
C LEU A 163 -9.77 -6.14 -21.11
N GLY A 164 -10.55 -5.19 -20.60
CA GLY A 164 -11.48 -4.41 -21.40
C GLY A 164 -10.77 -3.61 -22.50
N PHE A 165 -9.68 -2.92 -22.17
CA PHE A 165 -8.88 -2.21 -23.19
C PHE A 165 -8.23 -3.18 -24.18
N PHE A 166 -7.70 -4.30 -23.70
CA PHE A 166 -7.15 -5.33 -24.58
C PHE A 166 -8.15 -5.79 -25.63
N LEU A 167 -9.34 -6.20 -25.20
CA LEU A 167 -10.41 -6.66 -26.08
C LEU A 167 -10.90 -5.56 -27.02
N TRP A 168 -11.00 -4.33 -26.51
CA TRP A 168 -11.43 -3.20 -27.30
C TRP A 168 -10.46 -2.87 -28.43
N GLU A 169 -9.16 -2.82 -28.14
CA GLU A 169 -8.14 -2.57 -29.17
C GLU A 169 -8.10 -3.71 -30.21
N GLN A 170 -8.22 -4.96 -29.80
CA GLN A 170 -8.33 -6.08 -30.73
C GLN A 170 -9.57 -5.99 -31.63
N ALA A 171 -10.72 -5.63 -31.05
CA ALA A 171 -11.96 -5.45 -31.83
C ALA A 171 -11.86 -4.31 -32.86
N ARG A 172 -10.96 -3.35 -32.64
CA ARG A 172 -10.65 -2.25 -33.58
C ARG A 172 -9.61 -2.62 -34.64
N GLY A 173 -9.09 -3.87 -34.61
CA GLY A 173 -8.08 -4.33 -35.55
C GLY A 173 -6.65 -3.90 -35.20
N ALA A 174 -6.39 -3.47 -33.97
CA ALA A 174 -5.04 -3.18 -33.51
C ALA A 174 -4.19 -4.46 -33.46
N SER A 175 -2.87 -4.31 -33.60
CA SER A 175 -1.96 -5.45 -33.46
C SER A 175 -1.99 -6.00 -32.02
N LEU A 176 -1.58 -7.26 -31.87
CA LEU A 176 -1.53 -7.90 -30.56
C LEU A 176 -0.59 -7.14 -29.59
N GLU A 177 0.54 -6.65 -30.10
CA GLU A 177 1.50 -5.85 -29.34
C GLU A 177 0.89 -4.52 -28.89
N ALA A 178 0.11 -3.87 -29.75
CA ALA A 178 -0.59 -2.63 -29.41
C ALA A 178 -1.64 -2.87 -28.31
N ALA A 179 -2.48 -3.90 -28.47
CA ALA A 179 -3.49 -4.25 -27.47
C ALA A 179 -2.86 -4.58 -26.11
N ARG A 180 -1.76 -5.35 -26.09
CA ARG A 180 -0.98 -5.63 -24.87
C ARG A 180 -0.37 -4.39 -24.26
N THR A 181 0.22 -3.52 -25.08
CA THR A 181 0.82 -2.26 -24.59
C THR A 181 -0.22 -1.40 -23.91
N VAL A 182 -1.44 -1.29 -24.47
CA VAL A 182 -2.55 -0.56 -23.88
C VAL A 182 -3.00 -1.20 -22.58
N ALA A 183 -3.14 -2.52 -22.52
CA ALA A 183 -3.57 -3.26 -21.33
C ALA A 183 -2.61 -3.06 -20.15
N VAL A 184 -1.29 -3.17 -20.39
CA VAL A 184 -0.25 -2.96 -19.36
C VAL A 184 -0.25 -1.51 -18.90
N ASN A 185 -0.32 -0.53 -19.80
CA ASN A 185 -0.35 0.88 -19.42
C ASN A 185 -1.63 1.24 -18.66
N ALA A 186 -2.78 0.65 -19.00
CA ALA A 186 -4.02 0.84 -18.26
C ALA A 186 -3.91 0.31 -16.83
N LEU A 187 -3.25 -0.83 -16.65
CA LEU A 187 -3.02 -1.42 -15.33
C LEU A 187 -2.12 -0.51 -14.48
N VAL A 188 -0.97 -0.10 -14.99
CA VAL A 188 -0.02 0.77 -14.29
C VAL A 188 -0.64 2.13 -13.94
N VAL A 189 -1.38 2.75 -14.86
CA VAL A 189 -2.10 4.01 -14.56
C VAL A 189 -3.18 3.77 -13.50
N GLY A 190 -3.93 2.67 -13.59
CA GLY A 190 -4.88 2.28 -12.56
C GLY A 190 -4.22 2.18 -11.16
N GLU A 191 -3.03 1.58 -11.07
CA GLU A 191 -2.26 1.48 -9.82
C GLU A 191 -1.81 2.84 -9.30
N ILE A 192 -1.35 3.74 -10.18
CA ILE A 192 -0.97 5.12 -9.80
C ILE A 192 -2.19 5.86 -9.21
N PHE A 193 -3.35 5.75 -9.82
CA PHE A 193 -4.57 6.39 -9.30
C PHE A 193 -5.04 5.73 -8.01
N TYR A 194 -4.95 4.41 -7.91
CA TYR A 194 -5.28 3.66 -6.70
C TYR A 194 -4.34 3.97 -5.53
N LEU A 195 -3.07 4.27 -5.81
CA LEU A 195 -2.11 4.71 -4.78
C LEU A 195 -2.65 5.92 -4.00
N PHE A 196 -3.24 6.91 -4.69
CA PHE A 196 -3.84 8.07 -4.02
C PHE A 196 -4.99 7.66 -3.09
N ASN A 197 -5.79 6.67 -3.46
CA ASN A 197 -6.83 6.15 -2.56
C ASN A 197 -6.24 5.46 -1.32
N CYS A 198 -5.10 4.76 -1.45
CA CYS A 198 -4.46 4.04 -0.36
C CYS A 198 -3.78 4.93 0.67
N ARG A 199 -3.45 6.19 0.34
CA ARG A 199 -2.85 7.15 1.27
C ARG A 199 -3.72 7.41 2.50
N PHE A 200 -5.04 7.32 2.35
CA PHE A 200 -6.01 7.43 3.43
C PHE A 200 -6.94 6.22 3.36
N LEU A 201 -6.90 5.36 4.38
CA LEU A 201 -7.62 4.08 4.35
C LEU A 201 -9.14 4.26 4.30
N LEU A 202 -9.68 5.18 5.08
CA LEU A 202 -11.12 5.46 5.19
C LEU A 202 -11.46 6.93 4.92
N ALA A 203 -10.55 7.85 5.20
CA ALA A 203 -10.76 9.27 4.92
C ALA A 203 -10.78 9.52 3.40
N SER A 204 -11.42 10.61 2.99
CA SER A 204 -11.44 11.01 1.59
C SER A 204 -10.05 11.41 1.12
N SER A 205 -9.66 10.88 -0.03
CA SER A 205 -8.44 11.29 -0.72
C SER A 205 -8.66 12.51 -1.65
N VAL A 206 -9.89 13.02 -1.74
CA VAL A 206 -10.23 14.19 -2.58
C VAL A 206 -9.90 15.46 -1.81
N ASN A 207 -8.62 15.76 -1.64
CA ASN A 207 -8.13 17.02 -1.10
C ASN A 207 -6.75 17.37 -1.69
N LEU A 208 -6.41 18.67 -1.70
CA LEU A 208 -5.13 19.13 -2.26
C LEU A 208 -3.90 18.52 -1.54
N ARG A 209 -4.00 18.23 -0.24
CA ARG A 209 -2.93 17.60 0.53
C ARG A 209 -2.67 16.15 0.09
N SER A 210 -3.70 15.46 -0.41
CA SER A 210 -3.54 14.10 -0.95
C SER A 210 -2.67 14.07 -2.20
N PHE A 211 -2.72 15.11 -3.02
CA PHE A 211 -1.95 15.18 -4.26
C PHE A 211 -0.56 15.81 -4.09
N SER A 212 -0.37 16.69 -3.09
CA SER A 212 0.88 17.45 -2.93
C SER A 212 1.67 17.15 -1.65
N GLY A 213 1.10 16.40 -0.71
CA GLY A 213 1.60 16.33 0.67
C GLY A 213 2.75 15.36 0.94
N SER A 214 3.11 14.45 0.03
CA SER A 214 4.18 13.47 0.25
C SER A 214 5.21 13.50 -0.88
N ARG A 215 6.40 13.97 -0.57
CA ARG A 215 7.53 13.95 -1.51
C ARG A 215 7.89 12.53 -1.99
N PRO A 216 7.96 11.50 -1.12
CA PRO A 216 8.21 10.13 -1.56
C PRO A 216 7.20 9.64 -2.59
N VAL A 217 5.91 9.90 -2.39
CA VAL A 217 4.86 9.50 -3.33
C VAL A 217 5.02 10.19 -4.69
N LEU A 218 5.29 11.49 -4.70
CA LEU A 218 5.51 12.22 -5.96
C LEU A 218 6.73 11.70 -6.72
N ILE A 219 7.84 11.46 -6.01
CA ILE A 219 9.06 10.90 -6.61
C ILE A 219 8.79 9.50 -7.17
N ALA A 220 8.06 8.66 -6.44
CA ALA A 220 7.69 7.32 -6.89
C ALA A 220 6.83 7.36 -8.16
N ILE A 221 5.81 8.21 -8.21
CA ILE A 221 4.94 8.38 -9.38
C ILE A 221 5.75 8.88 -10.59
N LEU A 222 6.61 9.85 -10.41
CA LEU A 222 7.47 10.37 -11.49
C LEU A 222 8.44 9.30 -11.98
N ALA A 223 9.03 8.51 -11.08
CA ALA A 223 9.90 7.38 -11.44
C ALA A 223 9.15 6.33 -12.26
N VAL A 224 7.96 5.91 -11.78
CA VAL A 224 7.12 4.95 -12.50
C VAL A 224 6.70 5.50 -13.86
N ALA A 225 6.28 6.76 -13.94
CA ALA A 225 5.90 7.40 -15.21
C ALA A 225 7.06 7.45 -16.20
N ALA A 226 8.28 7.78 -15.73
CA ALA A 226 9.49 7.80 -16.57
C ALA A 226 9.84 6.38 -17.06
N LEU A 227 9.81 5.37 -16.17
CA LEU A 227 10.07 3.97 -16.53
C LEU A 227 9.00 3.44 -17.50
N GLN A 228 7.74 3.81 -17.32
CA GLN A 228 6.64 3.41 -18.20
C GLN A 228 6.72 4.11 -19.56
N ALA A 229 7.25 5.34 -19.61
CA ALA A 229 7.57 6.00 -20.88
C ALA A 229 8.70 5.26 -21.62
N LEU A 230 9.75 4.80 -20.92
CA LEU A 230 10.78 3.95 -21.53
C LEU A 230 10.22 2.63 -22.05
N PHE A 231 9.37 1.95 -21.25
CA PHE A 231 8.69 0.72 -21.64
C PHE A 231 7.86 0.88 -22.94
N THR A 232 7.19 2.03 -23.08
CA THR A 232 6.29 2.28 -24.21
C THR A 232 7.00 2.85 -25.44
N TYR A 233 8.04 3.68 -25.27
CA TYR A 233 8.62 4.46 -26.37
C TYR A 233 10.09 4.15 -26.69
N ALA A 234 10.86 3.56 -25.76
CA ALA A 234 12.26 3.31 -26.03
C ALA A 234 12.44 2.06 -26.92
N PRO A 235 13.15 2.13 -28.09
CA PRO A 235 13.23 1.01 -29.02
C PRO A 235 13.85 -0.28 -28.44
N ALA A 236 14.76 -0.14 -27.47
CA ALA A 236 15.34 -1.29 -26.78
C ALA A 236 14.31 -2.01 -25.91
N PHE A 237 13.47 -1.26 -25.18
CA PHE A 237 12.41 -1.78 -24.35
C PHE A 237 11.27 -2.35 -25.20
N GLN A 238 10.91 -1.68 -26.28
CA GLN A 238 9.91 -2.21 -27.23
C GLN A 238 10.29 -3.58 -27.76
N ARG A 239 11.54 -3.77 -28.14
CA ARG A 239 12.06 -5.09 -28.59
C ARG A 239 12.05 -6.14 -27.49
N LEU A 240 12.41 -5.74 -26.25
CA LEU A 240 12.47 -6.67 -25.11
C LEU A 240 11.09 -7.11 -24.63
N PHE A 241 10.14 -6.18 -24.55
CA PHE A 241 8.81 -6.40 -23.98
C PHE A 241 7.72 -6.64 -25.04
N GLY A 242 8.01 -6.50 -26.32
CA GLY A 242 7.01 -6.60 -27.40
C GLY A 242 5.97 -5.48 -27.28
N THR A 243 6.42 -4.25 -27.05
CA THR A 243 5.54 -3.08 -26.93
C THR A 243 5.62 -2.18 -28.15
N VAL A 244 4.66 -1.29 -28.29
CA VAL A 244 4.62 -0.31 -29.37
C VAL A 244 4.26 1.07 -28.82
N SER A 245 4.62 2.11 -29.57
CA SER A 245 4.27 3.49 -29.20
C SER A 245 2.76 3.70 -29.23
N LEU A 246 2.25 4.40 -28.22
CA LEU A 246 0.83 4.77 -28.10
C LEU A 246 0.63 6.24 -28.47
N ASP A 247 -0.49 6.55 -29.10
CA ASP A 247 -0.89 7.93 -29.40
C ASP A 247 -1.54 8.63 -28.21
N ALA A 248 -1.70 9.94 -28.30
CA ALA A 248 -2.28 10.76 -27.25
C ALA A 248 -3.75 10.40 -26.96
N ALA A 249 -4.51 9.94 -27.96
CA ALA A 249 -5.91 9.56 -27.76
C ALA A 249 -6.04 8.29 -26.92
N VAL A 250 -5.10 7.35 -27.07
CA VAL A 250 -5.03 6.15 -26.22
C VAL A 250 -4.68 6.55 -24.79
N TRP A 251 -3.68 7.41 -24.59
CA TRP A 251 -3.30 7.89 -23.25
C TRP A 251 -4.46 8.61 -22.55
N TRP A 252 -5.20 9.43 -23.28
CA TRP A 252 -6.38 10.08 -22.70
C TRP A 252 -7.40 9.08 -22.18
N ARG A 253 -7.68 8.01 -22.93
CA ARG A 253 -8.60 6.94 -22.51
C ARG A 253 -8.09 6.20 -21.26
N ILE A 254 -6.79 5.89 -21.22
CA ILE A 254 -6.16 5.24 -20.07
C ILE A 254 -6.21 6.14 -18.82
N LEU A 255 -5.94 7.44 -18.96
CA LEU A 255 -6.03 8.40 -17.85
C LEU A 255 -7.47 8.55 -17.35
N MET A 256 -8.45 8.58 -18.25
CA MET A 256 -9.88 8.58 -17.88
C MET A 256 -10.26 7.34 -17.10
N PHE A 257 -9.76 6.17 -17.50
CA PHE A 257 -9.96 4.93 -16.72
C PHE A 257 -9.37 5.05 -15.31
N GLY A 258 -8.14 5.55 -15.17
CA GLY A 258 -7.52 5.77 -13.85
C GLY A 258 -8.37 6.72 -12.98
N ALA A 259 -8.88 7.80 -13.55
CA ALA A 259 -9.75 8.75 -12.84
C ALA A 259 -11.10 8.10 -12.43
N LEU A 260 -11.69 7.28 -13.29
CA LEU A 260 -12.91 6.53 -12.97
C LEU A 260 -12.67 5.51 -11.84
N LEU A 261 -11.55 4.78 -11.88
CA LEU A 261 -11.15 3.85 -10.82
C LEU A 261 -10.98 4.59 -9.49
N PHE A 262 -10.26 5.71 -9.49
CA PHE A 262 -10.10 6.56 -8.30
C PHE A 262 -11.46 6.97 -7.74
N GLY A 263 -12.36 7.48 -8.59
CA GLY A 263 -13.71 7.88 -8.20
C GLY A 263 -14.55 6.75 -7.64
N ALA A 264 -14.49 5.56 -8.26
CA ALA A 264 -15.21 4.37 -7.79
C ALA A 264 -14.76 3.95 -6.37
N VAL A 265 -13.46 3.99 -6.09
CA VAL A 265 -12.92 3.69 -4.77
C VAL A 265 -13.30 4.78 -3.75
N GLU A 266 -13.33 6.07 -4.13
CA GLU A 266 -13.79 7.13 -3.23
C GLU A 266 -15.28 7.01 -2.90
N ILE A 267 -16.10 6.61 -3.86
CA ILE A 267 -17.53 6.32 -3.62
C ILE A 267 -17.66 5.15 -2.65
N GLU A 268 -16.89 4.07 -2.84
CA GLU A 268 -16.87 2.93 -1.94
C GLU A 268 -16.50 3.35 -0.52
N LYS A 269 -15.43 4.15 -0.33
CA LYS A 269 -15.07 4.72 0.98
C LYS A 269 -16.20 5.53 1.60
N ALA A 270 -16.88 6.36 0.82
CA ALA A 270 -17.99 7.18 1.30
C ALA A 270 -19.18 6.33 1.78
N VAL A 271 -19.49 5.25 1.07
CA VAL A 271 -20.53 4.29 1.47
C VAL A 271 -20.14 3.62 2.78
N PHE A 272 -18.91 3.10 2.91
CA PHE A 272 -18.47 2.44 4.14
C PHE A 272 -18.40 3.36 5.36
N ARG A 273 -18.09 4.65 5.19
CA ARG A 273 -18.15 5.63 6.30
C ARG A 273 -19.58 5.76 6.85
N LYS A 274 -20.57 5.89 5.96
CA LYS A 274 -21.98 6.00 6.36
C LYS A 274 -22.54 4.76 7.08
N TRP A 275 -21.92 3.59 6.86
CA TRP A 275 -22.38 2.35 7.50
C TRP A 275 -21.75 2.14 8.89
N ARG A 276 -20.71 2.93 9.24
CA ARG A 276 -20.04 2.89 10.54
C ARG A 276 -20.53 3.95 11.54
N GLU A 277 -21.15 5.03 11.03
CA GLU A 277 -21.88 6.04 11.82
C GLU A 277 -23.29 5.52 12.20
#